data_6712d19e852ec0292658739cf6f63300
#
_entry.id   6712d19e852ec0292658739cf6f63300
#
_cell.length_a   1.000
_cell.length_b   1.000
_cell.length_c   1.000
_cell.angle_alpha   90.00
_cell.angle_beta   90.00
_cell.angle_gamma   90.00
#
_symmetry.space_group_name_H-M   'P 1'
#
loop_
_entity.id
_entity.type
_entity.pdbx_description
1 polymer ?
#
loop_
_entity_poly.entity_id
_entity_poly.type
_entity_poly.pdbx_seq_one_letter_code
_entity_poly.pdbx_strand_id
1 'polypeptide(L)'
;MSEQKRVLLLGGTGAMGRYLAPELAARGYTVLITSRSKHVSDDPAITYLKGNAKKKPFFRKLMRERYDAIVDFLIYNTESFAARRDALLSHTDHYLFLSSYRVYADAGLTPLTEESPRLLETVQDPEYLRTDEYALTKARQEDLLRASGRRNYTIIRPAITYSYGRFQLGNLEAHAFLRKITYGEPVLFPEEILDKQTTMTWAGDVAKMIASLVLNEAAFGETYTAATSEHHSWREILGYYRERVDLDLMPIPAEEYIERVRHPWQIRYDRLFDRVVDNRKILRATGLEQSDLTPLKDGLLAEFTRFLNDPEAVKELIKIKKSPVRRLIDCIKRGDLLQAIGRRLCKKES
;
A
#
# COMPACT_ATOMS: atom_id res chain seq x y z
N MET A 1 -27.86 -25.77 -6.53
CA MET A 1 -27.21 -24.55 -5.98
C MET A 1 -25.80 -24.58 -6.49
N SER A 2 -25.34 -23.58 -7.27
CA SER A 2 -23.94 -23.49 -7.68
C SER A 2 -23.08 -23.36 -6.44
N GLU A 3 -21.97 -24.10 -6.38
CA GLU A 3 -21.02 -23.99 -5.30
C GLU A 3 -20.49 -22.56 -5.20
N GLN A 4 -20.50 -21.98 -3.99
CA GLN A 4 -20.10 -20.59 -3.78
C GLN A 4 -18.60 -20.45 -4.03
N LYS A 5 -18.20 -19.55 -4.94
CA LYS A 5 -16.81 -19.34 -5.34
C LYS A 5 -15.95 -18.84 -4.17
N ARG A 6 -14.74 -19.40 -4.04
CA ARG A 6 -13.81 -19.18 -2.92
C ARG A 6 -12.65 -18.31 -3.34
N VAL A 7 -12.44 -17.20 -2.63
CA VAL A 7 -11.34 -16.26 -2.85
C VAL A 7 -10.38 -16.29 -1.66
N LEU A 8 -9.10 -16.58 -1.92
CA LEU A 8 -8.04 -16.54 -0.91
C LEU A 8 -7.30 -15.19 -0.95
N LEU A 9 -7.30 -14.47 0.16
CA LEU A 9 -6.51 -13.25 0.35
C LEU A 9 -5.23 -13.57 1.12
N LEU A 10 -4.09 -13.63 0.44
CA LEU A 10 -2.80 -13.82 1.09
C LEU A 10 -2.32 -12.52 1.73
N GLY A 11 -2.31 -12.45 3.07
CA GLY A 11 -1.95 -11.25 3.81
C GLY A 11 -3.03 -10.13 3.78
N GLY A 12 -4.30 -10.50 3.62
CA GLY A 12 -5.43 -9.58 3.43
C GLY A 12 -5.87 -8.78 4.67
N THR A 13 -5.08 -8.71 5.75
CA THR A 13 -5.39 -7.87 6.93
C THR A 13 -4.83 -6.45 6.86
N GLY A 14 -4.14 -6.11 5.78
CA GLY A 14 -3.55 -4.78 5.54
C GLY A 14 -4.55 -3.74 5.03
N ALA A 15 -4.03 -2.58 4.62
CA ALA A 15 -4.81 -1.41 4.22
C ALA A 15 -5.88 -1.71 3.16
N MET A 16 -5.51 -2.35 2.06
CA MET A 16 -6.45 -2.70 0.97
C MET A 16 -7.32 -3.90 1.32
N GLY A 17 -6.74 -4.94 1.93
CA GLY A 17 -7.44 -6.19 2.18
C GLY A 17 -8.61 -6.06 3.15
N ARG A 18 -8.57 -5.11 4.09
CA ARG A 18 -9.67 -4.82 5.02
C ARG A 18 -10.94 -4.28 4.33
N TYR A 19 -10.78 -3.62 3.19
CA TYR A 19 -11.88 -3.16 2.35
C TYR A 19 -12.26 -4.19 1.29
N LEU A 20 -11.29 -4.95 0.79
CA LEU A 20 -11.53 -5.96 -0.25
C LEU A 20 -12.34 -7.14 0.27
N ALA A 21 -12.09 -7.59 1.49
CA ALA A 21 -12.79 -8.76 2.04
C ALA A 21 -14.32 -8.57 2.13
N PRO A 22 -14.84 -7.49 2.75
CA PRO A 22 -16.28 -7.24 2.75
C PRO A 22 -16.84 -6.95 1.35
N GLU A 23 -16.09 -6.30 0.48
CA GLU A 23 -16.50 -6.04 -0.91
C GLU A 23 -16.71 -7.35 -1.69
N LEU A 24 -15.82 -8.33 -1.51
CA LEU A 24 -15.96 -9.66 -2.11
C LEU A 24 -17.09 -10.47 -1.48
N ALA A 25 -17.25 -10.40 -0.16
CA ALA A 25 -18.38 -11.07 0.53
C ALA A 25 -19.74 -10.53 0.05
N ALA A 26 -19.86 -9.20 -0.10
CA ALA A 26 -21.05 -8.56 -0.65
C ALA A 26 -21.36 -8.98 -2.10
N ARG A 27 -20.34 -9.40 -2.87
CA ARG A 27 -20.49 -9.96 -4.22
C ARG A 27 -20.77 -11.47 -4.22
N GLY A 28 -20.97 -12.08 -3.05
CA GLY A 28 -21.35 -13.48 -2.91
C GLY A 28 -20.18 -14.48 -2.89
N TYR A 29 -18.92 -14.01 -2.71
CA TYR A 29 -17.77 -14.89 -2.55
C TYR A 29 -17.62 -15.39 -1.11
N THR A 30 -17.13 -16.61 -0.93
CA THR A 30 -16.54 -17.05 0.34
C THR A 30 -15.09 -16.57 0.39
N VAL A 31 -14.76 -15.76 1.39
CA VAL A 31 -13.43 -15.09 1.50
C VAL A 31 -12.60 -15.73 2.60
N LEU A 32 -11.42 -16.20 2.24
CA LEU A 32 -10.45 -16.80 3.15
C LEU A 32 -9.25 -15.85 3.29
N ILE A 33 -8.94 -15.41 4.51
CA ILE A 33 -7.88 -14.40 4.74
C ILE A 33 -6.76 -15.00 5.57
N THR A 34 -5.53 -15.01 5.06
CA THR A 34 -4.38 -15.41 5.87
C THR A 34 -3.90 -14.27 6.76
N SER A 35 -3.68 -14.56 8.03
CA SER A 35 -3.16 -13.62 9.02
C SER A 35 -2.20 -14.27 10.00
N ARG A 36 -1.17 -13.54 10.43
CA ARG A 36 -0.25 -14.01 11.49
C ARG A 36 -0.91 -13.98 12.88
N SER A 37 -1.87 -13.09 13.07
CA SER A 37 -2.64 -12.95 14.30
C SER A 37 -3.99 -13.67 14.18
N LYS A 38 -4.62 -13.97 15.31
CA LYS A 38 -6.00 -14.48 15.35
C LYS A 38 -6.95 -13.31 15.09
N HIS A 39 -7.88 -13.50 14.19
CA HIS A 39 -9.01 -12.61 13.91
C HIS A 39 -10.29 -13.43 13.88
N VAL A 40 -11.40 -12.76 14.12
CA VAL A 40 -12.76 -13.27 13.99
C VAL A 40 -13.52 -12.31 13.10
N SER A 41 -14.43 -12.78 12.29
CA SER A 41 -15.33 -11.97 11.48
C SER A 41 -16.78 -12.22 11.97
N ASP A 42 -17.58 -11.17 12.00
CA ASP A 42 -19.02 -11.28 12.22
C ASP A 42 -19.75 -11.66 10.92
N ASP A 43 -19.09 -11.50 9.77
CA ASP A 43 -19.61 -11.91 8.46
C ASP A 43 -19.29 -13.40 8.22
N PRO A 44 -20.30 -14.27 8.08
CA PRO A 44 -20.10 -15.71 7.87
C PRO A 44 -19.40 -16.06 6.54
N ALA A 45 -19.42 -15.16 5.56
CA ALA A 45 -18.70 -15.32 4.31
C ALA A 45 -17.19 -15.10 4.44
N ILE A 46 -16.70 -14.56 5.57
CA ILE A 46 -15.28 -14.21 5.79
C ILE A 46 -14.68 -15.11 6.87
N THR A 47 -13.64 -15.86 6.51
CA THR A 47 -12.91 -16.74 7.44
C THR A 47 -11.43 -16.37 7.50
N TYR A 48 -10.88 -16.22 8.72
CA TYR A 48 -9.47 -15.97 8.96
C TYR A 48 -8.68 -17.26 9.19
N LEU A 49 -7.64 -17.48 8.39
CA LEU A 49 -6.70 -18.57 8.49
C LEU A 49 -5.44 -18.10 9.22
N LYS A 50 -5.28 -18.47 10.50
CA LYS A 50 -4.10 -18.11 11.29
C LYS A 50 -2.86 -18.84 10.81
N GLY A 51 -1.86 -18.09 10.33
CA GLY A 51 -0.57 -18.62 9.92
C GLY A 51 0.23 -17.60 9.12
N ASN A 52 1.52 -17.88 8.95
CA ASN A 52 2.40 -17.06 8.13
C ASN A 52 2.54 -17.65 6.74
N ALA A 53 1.82 -17.12 5.75
CA ALA A 53 1.82 -17.59 4.38
C ALA A 53 3.19 -17.46 3.65
N LYS A 54 4.14 -16.67 4.20
CA LYS A 54 5.54 -16.66 3.74
C LYS A 54 6.34 -17.90 4.19
N LYS A 55 5.89 -18.65 5.18
CA LYS A 55 6.57 -19.87 5.66
C LYS A 55 6.14 -21.09 4.86
N LYS A 56 7.12 -21.85 4.34
CA LYS A 56 6.87 -23.04 3.48
C LYS A 56 5.82 -24.02 4.01
N PRO A 57 5.81 -24.41 5.31
CA PRO A 57 4.82 -25.37 5.80
C PRO A 57 3.38 -24.89 5.69
N PHE A 58 3.12 -23.61 6.08
CA PHE A 58 1.78 -23.04 6.00
C PHE A 58 1.36 -22.79 4.55
N PHE A 59 2.27 -22.28 3.70
CA PHE A 59 2.02 -22.12 2.28
C PHE A 59 1.65 -23.47 1.61
N ARG A 60 2.42 -24.55 1.87
CA ARG A 60 2.09 -25.89 1.37
C ARG A 60 0.73 -26.39 1.84
N LYS A 61 0.34 -26.07 3.08
CA LYS A 61 -1.01 -26.40 3.59
C LYS A 61 -2.08 -25.69 2.79
N LEU A 62 -1.92 -24.39 2.49
CA LEU A 62 -2.87 -23.64 1.67
C LEU A 62 -2.96 -24.22 0.25
N MET A 63 -1.84 -24.58 -0.37
CA MET A 63 -1.79 -25.14 -1.72
C MET A 63 -2.16 -26.64 -1.80
N ARG A 64 -2.76 -27.23 -0.76
CA ARG A 64 -3.49 -28.52 -0.86
C ARG A 64 -4.90 -28.36 -1.38
N GLU A 65 -5.41 -27.15 -1.34
CA GLU A 65 -6.73 -26.78 -1.82
C GLU A 65 -6.61 -25.96 -3.11
N ARG A 66 -7.69 -25.92 -3.87
CA ARG A 66 -7.85 -25.04 -5.03
C ARG A 66 -8.79 -23.90 -4.67
N TYR A 67 -8.53 -22.72 -5.21
CA TYR A 67 -9.35 -21.53 -5.03
C TYR A 67 -9.79 -21.00 -6.40
N ASP A 68 -10.97 -20.43 -6.48
CA ASP A 68 -11.40 -19.77 -7.71
C ASP A 68 -10.52 -18.54 -7.98
N ALA A 69 -10.21 -17.74 -6.94
CA ALA A 69 -9.24 -16.67 -7.07
C ALA A 69 -8.29 -16.59 -5.86
N ILE A 70 -7.06 -16.11 -6.13
CA ILE A 70 -6.08 -15.76 -5.10
C ILE A 70 -5.67 -14.31 -5.32
N VAL A 71 -5.84 -13.45 -4.30
CA VAL A 71 -5.31 -12.07 -4.29
C VAL A 71 -4.13 -12.01 -3.34
N ASP A 72 -2.95 -11.65 -3.85
CA ASP A 72 -1.70 -11.75 -3.10
C ASP A 72 -1.13 -10.40 -2.68
N PHE A 73 -1.34 -10.03 -1.42
CA PHE A 73 -0.79 -8.81 -0.79
C PHE A 73 0.60 -9.01 -0.17
N LEU A 74 1.17 -10.21 -0.26
CA LEU A 74 2.45 -10.48 0.36
C LEU A 74 3.60 -9.85 -0.42
N ILE A 75 4.57 -9.32 0.32
CA ILE A 75 5.81 -8.83 -0.26
C ILE A 75 6.83 -9.96 -0.21
N TYR A 76 7.32 -10.39 -1.35
CA TYR A 76 8.40 -11.37 -1.51
C TYR A 76 9.64 -10.68 -2.06
N ASN A 77 10.81 -11.27 -1.87
CA ASN A 77 11.94 -11.03 -2.75
C ASN A 77 11.78 -11.85 -4.06
N THR A 78 12.58 -11.56 -5.05
CA THR A 78 12.47 -12.18 -6.39
C THR A 78 12.54 -13.71 -6.33
N GLU A 79 13.53 -14.27 -5.63
CA GLU A 79 13.72 -15.71 -5.48
C GLU A 79 12.54 -16.40 -4.77
N SER A 80 12.09 -15.81 -3.66
CA SER A 80 10.96 -16.35 -2.90
C SER A 80 9.67 -16.37 -3.70
N PHE A 81 9.46 -15.42 -4.59
CA PHE A 81 8.32 -15.39 -5.50
C PHE A 81 8.46 -16.44 -6.59
N ALA A 82 9.62 -16.54 -7.25
CA ALA A 82 9.89 -17.54 -8.26
C ALA A 82 9.60 -18.97 -7.75
N ALA A 83 10.01 -19.28 -6.52
CA ALA A 83 9.78 -20.57 -5.88
C ALA A 83 8.29 -20.88 -5.56
N ARG A 84 7.38 -19.90 -5.68
CA ARG A 84 5.94 -20.04 -5.36
C ARG A 84 5.02 -19.86 -6.56
N ARG A 85 5.49 -19.15 -7.59
CA ARG A 85 4.71 -18.76 -8.76
C ARG A 85 3.89 -19.89 -9.34
N ASP A 86 4.53 -21.03 -9.62
CA ASP A 86 3.87 -22.15 -10.30
C ASP A 86 2.79 -22.79 -9.41
N ALA A 87 3.04 -22.91 -8.11
CA ALA A 87 2.05 -23.38 -7.16
C ALA A 87 0.86 -22.42 -7.05
N LEU A 88 1.09 -21.10 -7.00
CA LEU A 88 0.03 -20.09 -6.99
C LEU A 88 -0.82 -20.17 -8.26
N LEU A 89 -0.19 -20.20 -9.43
CA LEU A 89 -0.89 -20.22 -10.72
C LEU A 89 -1.63 -21.56 -10.97
N SER A 90 -1.15 -22.70 -10.43
CA SER A 90 -1.78 -24.00 -10.65
C SER A 90 -2.94 -24.30 -9.70
N HIS A 91 -3.03 -23.59 -8.57
CA HIS A 91 -4.07 -23.82 -7.56
C HIS A 91 -5.18 -22.76 -7.56
N THR A 92 -5.27 -21.98 -8.63
CA THR A 92 -6.35 -21.01 -8.79
C THR A 92 -6.76 -20.85 -10.25
N ASP A 93 -8.01 -20.43 -10.48
CA ASP A 93 -8.47 -20.03 -11.81
C ASP A 93 -8.05 -18.59 -12.13
N HIS A 94 -7.88 -17.73 -11.11
CA HIS A 94 -7.40 -16.37 -11.28
C HIS A 94 -6.45 -15.93 -10.16
N TYR A 95 -5.21 -15.59 -10.49
CA TYR A 95 -4.21 -15.04 -9.60
C TYR A 95 -4.05 -13.53 -9.78
N LEU A 96 -4.41 -12.74 -8.76
CA LEU A 96 -4.25 -11.29 -8.77
C LEU A 96 -2.99 -10.91 -7.99
N PHE A 97 -1.98 -10.45 -8.71
CA PHE A 97 -0.68 -10.08 -8.16
C PHE A 97 -0.62 -8.58 -7.86
N LEU A 98 -0.43 -8.22 -6.58
CA LEU A 98 -0.21 -6.83 -6.19
C LEU A 98 1.24 -6.43 -6.48
N SER A 99 1.44 -5.75 -7.62
CA SER A 99 2.65 -5.04 -7.98
C SER A 99 2.65 -3.64 -7.33
N SER A 100 3.14 -2.64 -8.01
CA SER A 100 3.15 -1.24 -7.56
C SER A 100 3.40 -0.29 -8.73
N TYR A 101 2.81 0.90 -8.72
CA TYR A 101 3.14 1.98 -9.67
C TYR A 101 4.62 2.43 -9.56
N ARG A 102 5.31 2.11 -8.44
CA ARG A 102 6.75 2.37 -8.27
C ARG A 102 7.64 1.67 -9.29
N VAL A 103 7.12 0.68 -10.02
CA VAL A 103 7.87 0.05 -11.12
C VAL A 103 8.13 1.00 -12.27
N TYR A 104 7.29 2.02 -12.47
CA TYR A 104 7.43 2.98 -13.57
C TYR A 104 8.67 3.85 -13.42
N ALA A 105 9.32 4.11 -14.55
CA ALA A 105 10.37 5.11 -14.67
C ALA A 105 9.82 6.54 -14.52
N ASP A 106 10.71 7.52 -14.54
CA ASP A 106 10.32 8.92 -14.59
C ASP A 106 9.73 9.25 -15.97
N ALA A 107 8.58 9.90 -15.97
CA ALA A 107 7.92 10.40 -17.18
C ALA A 107 7.59 11.92 -17.06
N GLY A 108 8.15 12.58 -16.05
CA GLY A 108 7.79 13.95 -15.71
C GLY A 108 6.29 14.06 -15.43
N LEU A 109 5.64 15.08 -15.99
CA LEU A 109 4.19 15.28 -15.86
C LEU A 109 3.36 14.50 -16.88
N THR A 110 3.98 13.69 -17.76
CA THR A 110 3.25 12.82 -18.69
C THR A 110 2.53 11.73 -17.91
N PRO A 111 1.21 11.57 -18.07
CA PRO A 111 0.47 10.56 -17.30
C PRO A 111 1.01 9.15 -17.55
N LEU A 112 1.31 8.45 -16.47
CA LEU A 112 1.76 7.06 -16.48
C LEU A 112 0.62 6.13 -16.90
N THR A 113 0.87 5.32 -17.90
CA THR A 113 0.01 4.23 -18.35
C THR A 113 0.67 2.89 -18.11
N GLU A 114 -0.04 1.80 -18.34
CA GLU A 114 0.54 0.45 -18.23
C GLU A 114 1.67 0.19 -19.22
N GLU A 115 1.72 0.96 -20.32
CA GLU A 115 2.75 0.91 -21.37
C GLU A 115 3.97 1.78 -21.05
N SER A 116 3.90 2.61 -20.01
CA SER A 116 5.04 3.44 -19.61
C SER A 116 6.24 2.57 -19.21
N PRO A 117 7.47 2.97 -19.58
CA PRO A 117 8.69 2.23 -19.25
C PRO A 117 8.83 2.00 -17.74
N ARG A 118 9.42 0.87 -17.37
CA ARG A 118 9.71 0.56 -15.98
C ARG A 118 11.17 0.88 -15.63
N LEU A 119 11.45 1.15 -14.37
CA LEU A 119 12.81 1.39 -13.86
C LEU A 119 13.79 0.27 -14.25
N LEU A 120 13.33 -0.99 -14.25
CA LEU A 120 14.15 -2.15 -14.60
C LEU A 120 14.71 -2.07 -16.03
N GLU A 121 14.02 -1.37 -16.95
CA GLU A 121 14.39 -1.24 -18.35
C GLU A 121 15.20 0.03 -18.63
N THR A 122 15.07 1.08 -17.81
CA THR A 122 15.59 2.41 -18.12
C THR A 122 16.76 2.85 -17.26
N VAL A 123 16.84 2.39 -16.02
CA VAL A 123 17.89 2.82 -15.08
C VAL A 123 19.22 2.24 -15.48
N GLN A 124 20.27 3.10 -15.48
CA GLN A 124 21.65 2.73 -15.81
C GLN A 124 22.55 2.59 -14.58
N ASP A 125 22.00 2.68 -13.37
CA ASP A 125 22.74 2.53 -12.12
C ASP A 125 22.95 1.05 -11.77
N PRO A 126 24.20 0.51 -11.92
CA PRO A 126 24.45 -0.90 -11.69
C PRO A 126 24.39 -1.28 -10.21
N GLU A 127 24.59 -0.34 -9.29
CA GLU A 127 24.45 -0.59 -7.86
C GLU A 127 22.99 -0.81 -7.52
N TYR A 128 22.10 0.10 -7.95
CA TYR A 128 20.67 -0.06 -7.78
C TYR A 128 20.14 -1.34 -8.42
N LEU A 129 20.52 -1.61 -9.68
CA LEU A 129 20.05 -2.78 -10.44
C LEU A 129 20.46 -4.12 -9.82
N ARG A 130 21.55 -4.17 -9.04
CA ARG A 130 21.94 -5.39 -8.29
C ARG A 130 21.10 -5.62 -7.04
N THR A 131 20.36 -4.63 -6.58
CA THR A 131 19.53 -4.78 -5.39
C THR A 131 18.24 -5.54 -5.68
N ASP A 132 17.63 -6.06 -4.63
CA ASP A 132 16.24 -6.51 -4.64
C ASP A 132 15.34 -5.42 -3.99
N GLU A 133 15.60 -4.14 -4.37
CA GLU A 133 14.76 -3.01 -3.96
C GLU A 133 13.33 -3.23 -4.43
N TYR A 134 12.37 -2.67 -3.70
CA TYR A 134 10.96 -2.98 -3.85
C TYR A 134 10.43 -2.80 -5.28
N ALA A 135 10.78 -1.71 -5.96
CA ALA A 135 10.32 -1.44 -7.33
C ALA A 135 10.90 -2.44 -8.33
N LEU A 136 12.23 -2.71 -8.25
CA LEU A 136 12.89 -3.69 -9.10
C LEU A 136 12.38 -5.12 -8.83
N THR A 137 12.18 -5.45 -7.55
CA THR A 137 11.60 -6.75 -7.15
C THR A 137 10.21 -6.94 -7.76
N LYS A 138 9.35 -5.92 -7.70
CA LYS A 138 8.01 -5.99 -8.29
C LYS A 138 8.07 -6.13 -9.81
N ALA A 139 8.93 -5.38 -10.49
CA ALA A 139 9.12 -5.49 -11.94
C ALA A 139 9.60 -6.90 -12.36
N ARG A 140 10.60 -7.47 -11.65
CA ARG A 140 11.08 -8.84 -11.90
C ARG A 140 10.00 -9.89 -11.64
N GLN A 141 9.15 -9.70 -10.65
CA GLN A 141 8.03 -10.61 -10.36
C GLN A 141 6.95 -10.54 -11.44
N GLU A 142 6.69 -9.36 -12.01
CA GLU A 142 5.84 -9.23 -13.21
C GLU A 142 6.41 -10.01 -14.40
N ASP A 143 7.72 -9.93 -14.63
CA ASP A 143 8.38 -10.66 -15.73
C ASP A 143 8.31 -12.17 -15.51
N LEU A 144 8.47 -12.64 -14.26
CA LEU A 144 8.27 -14.04 -13.92
C LEU A 144 6.84 -14.52 -14.20
N LEU A 145 5.82 -13.70 -13.99
CA LEU A 145 4.43 -14.02 -14.36
C LEU A 145 4.26 -14.08 -15.88
N ARG A 146 4.75 -13.09 -16.61
CA ARG A 146 4.67 -13.06 -18.08
C ARG A 146 5.39 -14.26 -18.71
N ALA A 147 6.55 -14.64 -18.16
CA ALA A 147 7.33 -15.80 -18.60
C ALA A 147 6.77 -17.17 -18.15
N SER A 148 5.65 -17.20 -17.41
CA SER A 148 5.09 -18.48 -16.90
C SER A 148 4.41 -19.34 -17.97
N GLY A 149 4.14 -18.79 -19.15
CA GLY A 149 3.35 -19.44 -20.19
C GLY A 149 1.85 -19.56 -19.86
N ARG A 150 1.40 -19.02 -18.74
CA ARG A 150 0.00 -19.01 -18.29
C ARG A 150 -0.61 -17.61 -18.47
N ARG A 151 -1.93 -17.56 -18.55
CA ARG A 151 -2.66 -16.29 -18.64
C ARG A 151 -3.63 -16.06 -17.46
N ASN A 152 -3.79 -17.01 -16.57
CA ASN A 152 -4.72 -16.92 -15.43
C ASN A 152 -4.18 -16.02 -14.30
N TYR A 153 -3.57 -14.89 -14.65
CA TYR A 153 -3.15 -13.88 -13.70
C TYR A 153 -3.53 -12.48 -14.16
N THR A 154 -3.64 -11.56 -13.21
CA THR A 154 -3.73 -10.12 -13.44
C THR A 154 -2.68 -9.42 -12.60
N ILE A 155 -1.92 -8.50 -13.20
CA ILE A 155 -0.96 -7.64 -12.50
C ILE A 155 -1.67 -6.34 -12.13
N ILE A 156 -1.66 -5.98 -10.85
CA ILE A 156 -2.25 -4.76 -10.34
C ILE A 156 -1.13 -3.87 -9.81
N ARG A 157 -1.02 -2.65 -10.30
CA ARG A 157 -0.05 -1.63 -9.87
C ARG A 157 -0.78 -0.52 -9.08
N PRO A 158 -1.02 -0.69 -7.78
CA PRO A 158 -1.59 0.39 -6.99
C PRO A 158 -0.64 1.57 -6.90
N ALA A 159 -1.17 2.80 -6.91
CA ALA A 159 -0.46 3.98 -6.45
C ALA A 159 -0.32 3.97 -4.92
N ILE A 160 0.13 5.07 -4.32
CA ILE A 160 0.10 5.18 -2.86
C ILE A 160 -1.35 5.04 -2.40
N THR A 161 -1.59 4.07 -1.51
CA THR A 161 -2.92 3.86 -0.94
C THR A 161 -2.96 4.39 0.49
N TYR A 162 -3.92 5.24 0.79
CA TYR A 162 -4.19 5.67 2.16
C TYR A 162 -5.44 4.98 2.73
N SER A 163 -5.47 4.82 4.03
CA SER A 163 -6.59 4.26 4.79
C SER A 163 -6.42 4.55 6.27
N TYR A 164 -7.40 4.17 7.08
CA TYR A 164 -7.30 4.22 8.53
C TYR A 164 -5.98 3.60 9.04
N GLY A 165 -5.15 4.41 9.69
CA GLY A 165 -3.84 4.01 10.21
C GLY A 165 -2.72 3.85 9.17
N ARG A 166 -2.98 4.14 7.91
CA ARG A 166 -1.96 4.16 6.86
C ARG A 166 -1.97 5.48 6.10
N PHE A 167 -1.02 6.32 6.42
CA PHE A 167 -0.84 7.65 5.81
C PHE A 167 0.63 7.83 5.44
N GLN A 168 0.89 8.55 4.37
CA GLN A 168 2.23 8.85 3.88
C GLN A 168 2.42 10.34 3.65
N LEU A 169 3.64 10.83 3.96
CA LEU A 169 4.14 12.14 3.56
C LEU A 169 5.53 11.93 2.95
N GLY A 170 5.65 12.09 1.63
CA GLY A 170 6.85 11.68 0.91
C GLY A 170 7.16 10.19 1.12
N ASN A 171 8.35 9.89 1.62
CA ASN A 171 8.75 8.54 2.01
C ASN A 171 8.40 8.18 3.47
N LEU A 172 7.86 9.12 4.24
CA LEU A 172 7.55 8.93 5.64
C LEU A 172 6.18 8.27 5.81
N GLU A 173 6.16 7.13 6.48
CA GLU A 173 4.93 6.49 6.96
C GLU A 173 4.39 7.23 8.20
N ALA A 174 3.09 7.11 8.46
CA ALA A 174 2.39 7.81 9.54
C ALA A 174 3.09 7.73 10.90
N HIS A 175 3.61 6.55 11.27
CA HIS A 175 4.30 6.37 12.55
C HIS A 175 5.56 7.26 12.68
N ALA A 176 6.22 7.60 11.57
CA ALA A 176 7.45 8.38 11.61
C ALA A 176 7.16 9.88 11.88
N PHE A 177 6.23 10.49 11.12
CA PHE A 177 5.93 11.90 11.31
C PHE A 177 5.03 12.16 12.53
N LEU A 178 4.05 11.29 12.83
CA LEU A 178 3.22 11.43 14.04
C LEU A 178 4.04 11.33 15.32
N ARG A 179 5.04 10.46 15.34
CA ARG A 179 5.97 10.38 16.44
C ARG A 179 6.74 11.70 16.64
N LYS A 180 7.26 12.29 15.55
CA LYS A 180 7.95 13.58 15.60
C LYS A 180 7.04 14.67 16.17
N ILE A 181 5.81 14.76 15.67
CA ILE A 181 4.79 15.68 16.18
C ILE A 181 4.57 15.47 17.69
N THR A 182 4.44 14.22 18.12
CA THR A 182 4.20 13.87 19.55
C THR A 182 5.32 14.39 20.46
N TYR A 183 6.58 14.32 20.01
CA TYR A 183 7.72 14.82 20.77
C TYR A 183 8.06 16.29 20.52
N GLY A 184 7.30 17.00 19.68
CA GLY A 184 7.58 18.38 19.32
C GLY A 184 8.87 18.55 18.51
N GLU A 185 9.29 17.49 17.81
CA GLU A 185 10.47 17.49 16.96
C GLU A 185 10.10 17.84 15.52
N PRO A 186 10.92 18.64 14.80
CA PRO A 186 10.66 18.91 13.39
C PRO A 186 10.82 17.64 12.54
N VAL A 187 10.03 17.58 11.48
CA VAL A 187 10.09 16.50 10.49
C VAL A 187 11.06 16.93 9.39
N LEU A 188 12.22 16.30 9.31
CA LEU A 188 13.14 16.48 8.18
C LEU A 188 12.49 15.99 6.89
N PHE A 189 12.58 16.78 5.83
CA PHE A 189 11.97 16.45 4.56
C PHE A 189 12.78 16.96 3.37
N PRO A 190 12.92 16.19 2.28
CA PRO A 190 13.63 16.65 1.08
C PRO A 190 12.88 17.81 0.42
N GLU A 191 13.56 18.95 0.25
CA GLU A 191 12.93 20.16 -0.28
C GLU A 191 12.41 19.95 -1.71
N GLU A 192 13.18 19.28 -2.56
CA GLU A 192 12.87 19.08 -3.98
C GLU A 192 11.63 18.18 -4.20
N ILE A 193 11.25 17.41 -3.19
CA ILE A 193 10.05 16.56 -3.26
C ILE A 193 8.77 17.38 -3.05
N LEU A 194 8.85 18.51 -2.34
CA LEU A 194 7.62 19.26 -1.95
C LEU A 194 6.73 19.63 -3.13
N ASP A 195 7.31 19.97 -4.26
CA ASP A 195 6.56 20.40 -5.45
C ASP A 195 6.34 19.27 -6.47
N LYS A 196 6.82 18.05 -6.17
CA LYS A 196 6.55 16.87 -6.99
C LYS A 196 5.11 16.41 -6.85
N GLN A 197 4.50 16.09 -7.99
CA GLN A 197 3.15 15.55 -8.04
C GLN A 197 3.12 14.10 -7.53
N THR A 198 2.08 13.74 -6.81
CA THR A 198 1.84 12.39 -6.33
C THR A 198 0.38 11.99 -6.48
N THR A 199 0.15 10.74 -6.85
CA THR A 199 -1.18 10.14 -6.86
C THR A 199 -1.34 9.30 -5.60
N MET A 200 -2.36 9.60 -4.81
CA MET A 200 -2.76 8.81 -3.64
C MET A 200 -4.23 8.42 -3.77
N THR A 201 -4.53 7.15 -3.56
CA THR A 201 -5.88 6.61 -3.74
C THR A 201 -6.39 6.01 -2.43
N TRP A 202 -7.66 6.24 -2.11
CA TRP A 202 -8.28 5.57 -0.98
C TRP A 202 -8.28 4.05 -1.17
N ALA A 203 -7.88 3.32 -0.13
CA ALA A 203 -7.78 1.85 -0.21
C ALA A 203 -9.14 1.16 -0.47
N GLY A 204 -10.26 1.81 -0.13
CA GLY A 204 -11.60 1.34 -0.47
C GLY A 204 -11.88 1.36 -1.97
N ASP A 205 -11.44 2.40 -2.67
CA ASP A 205 -11.62 2.49 -4.12
C ASP A 205 -10.73 1.49 -4.85
N VAL A 206 -9.47 1.33 -4.40
CA VAL A 206 -8.59 0.26 -4.91
C VAL A 206 -9.21 -1.12 -4.66
N ALA A 207 -9.86 -1.34 -3.53
CA ALA A 207 -10.55 -2.59 -3.23
C ALA A 207 -11.72 -2.85 -4.17
N LYS A 208 -12.55 -1.84 -4.49
CA LYS A 208 -13.63 -1.95 -5.49
C LYS A 208 -13.07 -2.31 -6.87
N MET A 209 -11.97 -1.65 -7.29
CA MET A 209 -11.28 -1.96 -8.55
C MET A 209 -10.83 -3.42 -8.58
N ILE A 210 -10.13 -3.89 -7.53
CA ILE A 210 -9.66 -5.27 -7.43
C ILE A 210 -10.84 -6.25 -7.46
N ALA A 211 -11.89 -6.01 -6.68
CA ALA A 211 -13.05 -6.88 -6.62
C ALA A 211 -13.75 -7.06 -7.99
N SER A 212 -13.78 -5.98 -8.79
CA SER A 212 -14.36 -6.03 -10.14
C SER A 212 -13.49 -6.80 -11.15
N LEU A 213 -12.19 -6.98 -10.87
CA LEU A 213 -11.28 -7.77 -11.70
C LEU A 213 -11.26 -9.25 -11.30
N VAL A 214 -11.71 -9.60 -10.07
CA VAL A 214 -11.73 -11.00 -9.62
C VAL A 214 -12.60 -11.85 -10.54
N LEU A 215 -12.01 -12.90 -11.15
CA LEU A 215 -12.64 -13.81 -12.10
C LEU A 215 -13.22 -13.14 -13.37
N ASN A 216 -12.77 -11.93 -13.67
CA ASN A 216 -13.02 -11.29 -14.95
C ASN A 216 -12.03 -11.81 -16.00
N GLU A 217 -12.48 -12.65 -16.92
CA GLU A 217 -11.64 -13.29 -17.94
C GLU A 217 -10.95 -12.26 -18.85
N ALA A 218 -11.57 -11.09 -19.08
CA ALA A 218 -10.95 -10.00 -19.85
C ALA A 218 -9.71 -9.40 -19.14
N ALA A 219 -9.55 -9.65 -17.85
CA ALA A 219 -8.38 -9.21 -17.08
C ALA A 219 -7.24 -10.24 -17.07
N PHE A 220 -7.43 -11.42 -17.62
CA PHE A 220 -6.42 -12.48 -17.62
C PHE A 220 -5.23 -12.15 -18.52
N GLY A 221 -4.03 -12.14 -17.93
CA GLY A 221 -2.78 -11.77 -18.59
C GLY A 221 -2.56 -10.26 -18.68
N GLU A 222 -3.49 -9.45 -18.16
CA GLU A 222 -3.46 -8.00 -18.24
C GLU A 222 -2.76 -7.35 -17.04
N THR A 223 -2.35 -6.10 -17.25
CA THR A 223 -1.81 -5.21 -16.21
C THR A 223 -2.73 -4.01 -16.04
N TYR A 224 -3.00 -3.59 -14.80
CA TYR A 224 -3.81 -2.42 -14.48
C TYR A 224 -3.15 -1.55 -13.42
N THR A 225 -3.18 -0.24 -13.63
CA THR A 225 -2.80 0.76 -12.61
C THR A 225 -4.03 1.11 -11.79
N ALA A 226 -4.14 0.54 -10.59
CA ALA A 226 -5.30 0.73 -9.71
C ALA A 226 -5.12 2.00 -8.88
N ALA A 227 -5.56 3.13 -9.45
CA ALA A 227 -5.41 4.45 -8.87
C ALA A 227 -6.49 5.43 -9.36
N THR A 228 -6.67 6.55 -8.64
CA THR A 228 -7.31 7.75 -9.18
C THR A 228 -6.39 8.43 -10.20
N SER A 229 -6.95 9.23 -11.10
CA SER A 229 -6.16 10.15 -11.94
C SER A 229 -5.87 11.49 -11.23
N GLU A 230 -6.51 11.74 -10.08
CA GLU A 230 -6.26 12.91 -9.27
C GLU A 230 -4.83 12.87 -8.69
N HIS A 231 -4.15 14.00 -8.77
CA HIS A 231 -2.78 14.15 -8.26
C HIS A 231 -2.60 15.51 -7.61
N HIS A 232 -1.76 15.55 -6.58
CA HIS A 232 -1.44 16.74 -5.81
C HIS A 232 0.05 16.79 -5.53
N SER A 233 0.60 17.97 -5.33
CA SER A 233 1.96 18.13 -4.83
C SER A 233 2.08 17.63 -3.39
N TRP A 234 3.29 17.22 -2.98
CA TRP A 234 3.52 16.89 -1.58
C TRP A 234 3.34 18.09 -0.65
N ARG A 235 3.47 19.30 -1.18
CA ARG A 235 3.19 20.56 -0.46
C ARG A 235 1.70 20.67 -0.13
N GLU A 236 0.82 20.36 -1.06
CA GLU A 236 -0.63 20.33 -0.83
C GLU A 236 -1.01 19.23 0.18
N ILE A 237 -0.45 18.02 0.01
CA ILE A 237 -0.66 16.90 0.96
C ILE A 237 -0.21 17.29 2.39
N LEU A 238 0.94 17.96 2.53
CA LEU A 238 1.40 18.52 3.79
C LEU A 238 0.38 19.51 4.36
N GLY A 239 -0.18 20.38 3.50
CA GLY A 239 -1.24 21.31 3.87
C GLY A 239 -2.46 20.61 4.46
N TYR A 240 -2.90 19.50 3.85
CA TYR A 240 -4.03 18.70 4.34
C TYR A 240 -3.75 18.11 5.73
N TYR A 241 -2.57 17.56 5.97
CA TYR A 241 -2.22 17.08 7.32
C TYR A 241 -2.18 18.22 8.34
N ARG A 242 -1.69 19.40 7.95
CA ARG A 242 -1.63 20.59 8.81
C ARG A 242 -3.02 21.13 9.20
N GLU A 243 -4.06 20.81 8.47
CA GLU A 243 -5.44 21.11 8.89
C GLU A 243 -5.85 20.35 10.15
N ARG A 244 -5.14 19.27 10.53
CA ARG A 244 -5.50 18.39 11.66
C ARG A 244 -4.43 18.32 12.74
N VAL A 245 -3.16 18.52 12.41
CA VAL A 245 -2.04 18.41 13.35
C VAL A 245 -1.04 19.54 13.13
N ASP A 246 -0.38 19.93 14.20
CA ASP A 246 0.73 20.89 14.14
C ASP A 246 1.98 20.15 13.67
N LEU A 247 2.21 20.14 12.36
CA LEU A 247 3.33 19.46 11.72
C LEU A 247 4.38 20.49 11.32
N ASP A 248 5.45 20.57 12.12
CA ASP A 248 6.64 21.37 11.83
C ASP A 248 7.54 20.59 10.88
N LEU A 249 7.72 21.10 9.65
CA LEU A 249 8.55 20.48 8.62
C LEU A 249 9.80 21.33 8.44
N MET A 250 10.94 20.66 8.51
CA MET A 250 12.25 21.25 8.24
C MET A 250 12.76 20.74 6.88
N PRO A 251 12.65 21.54 5.82
CA PRO A 251 13.17 21.17 4.50
C PRO A 251 14.70 21.19 4.52
N ILE A 252 15.30 20.19 3.86
CA ILE A 252 16.73 20.08 3.62
C ILE A 252 16.97 19.58 2.19
N PRO A 253 18.16 19.82 1.59
CA PRO A 253 18.47 19.28 0.27
C PRO A 253 18.29 17.75 0.19
N ALA A 254 17.78 17.25 -0.94
CA ALA A 254 17.48 15.84 -1.10
C ALA A 254 18.72 14.94 -0.92
N GLU A 255 19.90 15.36 -1.40
CA GLU A 255 21.13 14.58 -1.22
C GLU A 255 21.53 14.49 0.25
N GLU A 256 21.41 15.56 1.02
CA GLU A 256 21.64 15.55 2.47
C GLU A 256 20.66 14.63 3.19
N TYR A 257 19.38 14.63 2.75
CA TYR A 257 18.37 13.76 3.31
C TYR A 257 18.65 12.28 2.99
N ILE A 258 19.07 11.97 1.76
CA ILE A 258 19.41 10.63 1.29
C ILE A 258 20.50 9.97 2.14
N GLU A 259 21.52 10.74 2.56
CA GLU A 259 22.59 10.25 3.43
C GLU A 259 22.10 9.84 4.84
N ARG A 260 20.97 10.39 5.27
CA ARG A 260 20.40 10.16 6.61
C ARG A 260 19.37 9.05 6.66
N VAL A 261 18.87 8.56 5.51
CA VAL A 261 17.80 7.56 5.45
C VAL A 261 18.32 6.17 5.11
N ARG A 262 17.61 5.18 5.64
CA ARG A 262 17.95 3.77 5.40
C ARG A 262 17.64 3.29 3.98
N HIS A 263 16.70 3.95 3.29
CA HIS A 263 16.18 3.53 1.99
C HIS A 263 16.31 4.66 0.97
N PRO A 264 17.55 5.00 0.53
CA PRO A 264 17.81 6.12 -0.38
C PRO A 264 17.16 5.93 -1.76
N TRP A 265 17.09 4.72 -2.23
CA TRP A 265 16.56 4.38 -3.56
C TRP A 265 15.11 4.81 -3.77
N GLN A 266 14.27 4.75 -2.71
CA GLN A 266 12.91 5.25 -2.80
C GLN A 266 12.84 6.75 -3.04
N ILE A 267 13.80 7.52 -2.53
CA ILE A 267 13.88 8.95 -2.81
C ILE A 267 14.29 9.16 -4.26
N ARG A 268 15.44 8.58 -4.66
CA ARG A 268 16.03 8.79 -5.98
C ARG A 268 15.16 8.30 -7.13
N TYR A 269 14.56 7.12 -6.98
CA TYR A 269 13.84 6.42 -8.07
C TYR A 269 12.32 6.38 -7.88
N ASP A 270 11.76 7.28 -7.06
CA ASP A 270 10.32 7.40 -6.95
C ASP A 270 9.89 8.79 -6.47
N ARG A 271 10.37 9.27 -5.30
CA ARG A 271 9.85 10.50 -4.71
C ARG A 271 10.31 11.79 -5.40
N LEU A 272 11.47 11.76 -6.04
CA LEU A 272 11.95 12.86 -6.89
C LEU A 272 11.28 12.91 -8.28
N PHE A 273 10.40 11.95 -8.59
CA PHE A 273 9.64 11.90 -9.82
C PHE A 273 8.24 12.47 -9.64
N ASP A 274 7.67 13.03 -10.70
CA ASP A 274 6.25 13.31 -10.75
C ASP A 274 5.48 12.02 -11.02
N ARG A 275 4.40 11.81 -10.24
CA ARG A 275 3.61 10.57 -10.28
C ARG A 275 2.15 10.88 -10.64
N VAL A 276 1.94 11.28 -11.89
CA VAL A 276 0.63 11.48 -12.50
C VAL A 276 0.20 10.16 -13.16
N VAL A 277 -1.02 9.70 -12.93
CA VAL A 277 -1.52 8.41 -13.42
C VAL A 277 -2.69 8.59 -14.38
N ASP A 278 -2.65 7.88 -15.48
CA ASP A 278 -3.82 7.66 -16.35
C ASP A 278 -4.55 6.39 -15.89
N ASN A 279 -5.75 6.53 -15.37
CA ASN A 279 -6.53 5.41 -14.85
C ASN A 279 -7.63 4.91 -15.81
N ARG A 280 -7.68 5.41 -17.04
CA ARG A 280 -8.76 5.06 -18.00
C ARG A 280 -8.86 3.56 -18.27
N LYS A 281 -7.75 2.82 -18.24
CA LYS A 281 -7.77 1.36 -18.48
C LYS A 281 -8.50 0.63 -17.37
N ILE A 282 -8.18 0.93 -16.09
CA ILE A 282 -8.82 0.29 -14.95
C ILE A 282 -10.30 0.69 -14.84
N LEU A 283 -10.64 1.95 -15.08
CA LEU A 283 -12.04 2.42 -15.04
C LEU A 283 -12.89 1.69 -16.09
N ARG A 284 -12.43 1.60 -17.33
CA ARG A 284 -13.13 0.80 -18.38
C ARG A 284 -13.29 -0.67 -18.00
N ALA A 285 -12.27 -1.28 -17.42
CA ALA A 285 -12.29 -2.71 -17.06
C ALA A 285 -13.22 -3.02 -15.89
N THR A 286 -13.47 -2.04 -15.03
CA THR A 286 -14.27 -2.19 -13.80
C THR A 286 -15.67 -1.61 -13.90
N GLY A 287 -15.96 -0.82 -14.94
CA GLY A 287 -17.22 -0.09 -15.11
C GLY A 287 -17.38 1.08 -14.13
N LEU A 288 -16.28 1.53 -13.52
CA LEU A 288 -16.25 2.70 -12.64
C LEU A 288 -15.95 3.96 -13.46
N GLU A 289 -16.41 5.10 -12.94
CA GLU A 289 -16.05 6.42 -13.42
C GLU A 289 -15.12 7.13 -12.42
N GLN A 290 -14.43 8.19 -12.85
CA GLN A 290 -13.57 8.97 -11.95
C GLN A 290 -14.39 9.62 -10.81
N SER A 291 -15.63 9.97 -11.07
CA SER A 291 -16.57 10.52 -10.08
C SER A 291 -17.00 9.53 -8.99
N ASP A 292 -16.84 8.21 -9.22
CA ASP A 292 -17.11 7.17 -8.22
C ASP A 292 -15.97 7.03 -7.21
N LEU A 293 -14.81 7.64 -7.50
CA LEU A 293 -13.65 7.56 -6.66
C LEU A 293 -13.64 8.70 -5.63
N THR A 294 -13.17 8.38 -4.45
CA THR A 294 -13.08 9.32 -3.33
C THR A 294 -12.07 10.43 -3.64
N PRO A 295 -12.47 11.72 -3.65
CA PRO A 295 -11.53 12.83 -3.80
C PRO A 295 -10.43 12.78 -2.75
N LEU A 296 -9.19 13.01 -3.16
CA LEU A 296 -8.03 12.79 -2.30
C LEU A 296 -8.08 13.58 -1.00
N LYS A 297 -8.33 14.90 -1.08
CA LYS A 297 -8.38 15.75 0.10
C LYS A 297 -9.43 15.25 1.11
N ASP A 298 -10.64 15.01 0.63
CA ASP A 298 -11.77 14.66 1.49
C ASP A 298 -11.56 13.29 2.14
N GLY A 299 -11.18 12.28 1.36
CA GLY A 299 -10.92 10.93 1.85
C GLY A 299 -9.72 10.89 2.81
N LEU A 300 -8.63 11.59 2.49
CA LEU A 300 -7.45 11.65 3.35
C LEU A 300 -7.78 12.30 4.70
N LEU A 301 -8.47 13.43 4.69
CA LEU A 301 -8.87 14.13 5.91
C LEU A 301 -9.88 13.32 6.72
N ALA A 302 -10.85 12.68 6.09
CA ALA A 302 -11.82 11.82 6.78
C ALA A 302 -11.14 10.65 7.50
N GLU A 303 -10.30 9.89 6.78
CA GLU A 303 -9.57 8.75 7.36
C GLU A 303 -8.58 9.19 8.43
N PHE A 304 -7.87 10.31 8.23
CA PHE A 304 -6.90 10.83 9.17
C PHE A 304 -7.58 11.34 10.45
N THR A 305 -8.69 12.08 10.33
CA THR A 305 -9.48 12.55 11.48
C THR A 305 -10.04 11.35 12.27
N ARG A 306 -10.62 10.35 11.57
CA ARG A 306 -11.11 9.12 12.20
C ARG A 306 -10.01 8.41 13.00
N PHE A 307 -8.80 8.32 12.42
CA PHE A 307 -7.66 7.70 13.06
C PHE A 307 -7.17 8.49 14.28
N LEU A 308 -7.08 9.83 14.18
CA LEU A 308 -6.65 10.68 15.28
C LEU A 308 -7.63 10.66 16.46
N ASN A 309 -8.92 10.43 16.21
CA ASN A 309 -9.96 10.29 17.22
C ASN A 309 -9.97 8.90 17.90
N ASP A 310 -9.04 8.00 17.55
CA ASP A 310 -8.82 6.72 18.22
C ASP A 310 -7.44 6.73 18.93
N PRO A 311 -7.38 7.15 20.22
CA PRO A 311 -6.11 7.25 20.94
C PRO A 311 -5.36 5.92 21.06
N GLU A 312 -6.09 4.79 21.11
CA GLU A 312 -5.44 3.47 21.22
C GLU A 312 -4.79 3.07 19.89
N ALA A 313 -5.44 3.35 18.76
CA ALA A 313 -4.84 3.14 17.44
C ALA A 313 -3.61 4.04 17.23
N VAL A 314 -3.68 5.31 17.64
CA VAL A 314 -2.55 6.24 17.56
C VAL A 314 -1.39 5.73 18.42
N LYS A 315 -1.64 5.37 19.68
CA LYS A 315 -0.62 4.78 20.59
C LYS A 315 0.01 3.53 19.99
N GLU A 316 -0.80 2.62 19.44
CA GLU A 316 -0.31 1.39 18.85
C GLU A 316 0.61 1.68 17.65
N LEU A 317 0.23 2.65 16.80
CA LEU A 317 1.01 3.01 15.61
C LEU A 317 2.37 3.63 15.97
N ILE A 318 2.42 4.53 16.96
CA ILE A 318 3.65 5.23 17.35
C ILE A 318 4.54 4.42 18.30
N LYS A 319 4.11 3.24 18.75
CA LYS A 319 4.94 2.33 19.55
C LYS A 319 6.24 2.01 18.86
N ILE A 320 7.35 2.38 19.50
CA ILE A 320 8.69 2.06 19.03
C ILE A 320 9.04 0.64 19.48
N LYS A 321 9.54 -0.18 18.55
CA LYS A 321 10.30 -1.39 18.95
C LYS A 321 11.61 -0.94 19.59
N LYS A 322 11.70 -1.02 20.92
CA LYS A 322 12.73 -0.36 21.73
C LYS A 322 13.93 -1.21 22.04
N SER A 323 15.11 -0.56 22.18
CA SER A 323 16.21 -1.08 22.98
C SER A 323 15.87 -0.99 24.49
N PRO A 324 16.44 -1.85 25.37
CA PRO A 324 16.12 -1.89 26.80
C PRO A 324 16.26 -0.56 27.55
N VAL A 325 17.22 0.30 27.16
CA VAL A 325 17.51 1.60 27.80
C VAL A 325 16.41 2.65 27.52
N ARG A 326 15.79 2.61 26.34
CA ARG A 326 14.69 3.53 26.02
C ARG A 326 13.37 3.18 26.72
N ARG A 327 13.16 1.93 27.13
CA ARG A 327 11.94 1.53 27.88
C ARG A 327 11.77 2.30 29.18
N LEU A 328 12.85 2.62 29.89
CA LEU A 328 12.82 3.34 31.16
C LEU A 328 12.40 4.80 30.98
N ILE A 329 12.96 5.49 29.96
CA ILE A 329 12.65 6.90 29.66
C ILE A 329 11.20 7.06 29.20
N ASP A 330 10.66 6.09 28.46
CA ASP A 330 9.29 6.14 27.97
C ASP A 330 8.25 5.77 29.04
N CYS A 331 8.62 5.03 30.09
CA CYS A 331 7.74 4.83 31.23
C CYS A 331 7.48 6.12 32.01
N ILE A 332 8.47 7.00 32.09
CA ILE A 332 8.38 8.30 32.77
C ILE A 332 7.52 9.30 31.98
N LYS A 333 7.52 9.22 30.64
CA LYS A 333 6.78 10.13 29.75
C LYS A 333 5.40 9.63 29.31
N ARG A 334 4.97 8.46 29.75
CA ARG A 334 3.68 7.86 29.31
C ARG A 334 2.45 8.67 29.71
N GLY A 335 2.47 9.34 30.86
CA GLY A 335 1.39 10.22 31.29
C GLY A 335 1.23 11.45 30.39
N ASP A 336 2.35 11.99 29.91
CA ASP A 336 2.39 13.21 29.11
C ASP A 336 2.10 12.96 27.62
N LEU A 337 2.32 11.74 27.13
CA LEU A 337 2.17 11.40 25.71
C LEU A 337 0.73 11.57 25.23
N LEU A 338 -0.25 11.12 26.02
CA LEU A 338 -1.68 11.27 25.71
C LEU A 338 -2.13 12.73 25.83
N GLN A 339 -1.60 13.48 26.81
CA GLN A 339 -1.88 14.90 26.94
C GLN A 339 -1.23 15.72 25.81
N ALA A 340 -0.03 15.36 25.36
CA ALA A 340 0.64 16.02 24.26
C ALA A 340 -0.07 15.76 22.90
N ILE A 341 -0.51 14.52 22.65
CA ILE A 341 -1.34 14.18 21.50
C ILE A 341 -2.69 14.90 21.60
N GLY A 342 -3.38 14.78 22.73
CA GLY A 342 -4.68 15.41 22.93
C GLY A 342 -4.64 16.95 22.81
N ARG A 343 -3.66 17.63 23.43
CA ARG A 343 -3.53 19.10 23.35
C ARG A 343 -3.16 19.62 21.97
N ARG A 344 -2.37 18.89 21.19
CA ARG A 344 -1.99 19.30 19.82
C ARG A 344 -3.03 18.92 18.78
N LEU A 345 -3.80 17.86 18.99
CA LEU A 345 -4.88 17.44 18.11
C LEU A 345 -6.16 18.27 18.29
N CYS A 346 -6.44 18.74 19.53
CA CYS A 346 -7.64 19.53 19.85
C CYS A 346 -7.49 21.04 19.62
N LYS A 347 -6.32 21.57 19.22
CA LYS A 347 -6.09 23.01 19.04
C LYS A 347 -6.82 23.69 17.89
N LYS A 348 -7.75 23.01 17.18
CA LYS A 348 -8.49 23.58 16.04
C LYS A 348 -10.01 23.35 16.06
N GLU A 349 -10.59 23.12 17.24
CA GLU A 349 -12.06 23.20 17.38
C GLU A 349 -12.54 24.49 18.06
N SER A 350 -11.67 25.50 18.17
CA SER A 350 -12.06 26.83 18.68
C SER A 350 -11.79 27.93 17.62
#